data_b69551a2212baa97f0e3434e6791e97a
#
_entry.id   b69551a2212baa97f0e3434e6791e97a
#
_cell.length_a   1.000
_cell.length_b   1.000
_cell.length_c   1.000
_cell.angle_alpha   90.00
_cell.angle_beta   90.00
_cell.angle_gamma   90.00
#
_symmetry.space_group_name_H-M   'P 1'
#
loop_
_entity.id
_entity.type
_entity.pdbx_description
1 polymer ?
#
loop_
_entity_poly.entity_id
_entity_poly.type
_entity_poly.pdbx_seq_one_letter_code
_entity_poly.pdbx_strand_id
1 'polypeptide(L)'
;SIQYFINNYSTQAMKNHNKDQAWVYKTYQMYRKDSFEILTNDFLRRHSKNDYYLGIKLVRGAYLNEDRKHNVIYKTKVETDYNYNQGVEYVSINSLEKDQFILATHNKYSIEKSLYLKEKNKINNISYSQLLGMSDNLSSSLVEQNQTVYKYLPFGNLRDSKPYLTRRLYENYAIL
;
A
#
# COMPACT_ATOMS: atom_id res chain seq x y z
N SER A 1 -16.24 -12.59 -5.79
CA SER A 1 -14.85 -12.87 -5.46
C SER A 1 -14.61 -12.51 -4.00
N ILE A 2 -13.74 -13.22 -3.31
CA ILE A 2 -13.39 -12.96 -1.90
C ILE A 2 -12.90 -11.51 -1.70
N GLN A 3 -12.24 -10.95 -2.71
CA GLN A 3 -11.74 -9.57 -2.68
C GLN A 3 -12.88 -8.54 -2.52
N TYR A 4 -14.04 -8.79 -3.10
CA TYR A 4 -15.21 -7.93 -2.91
C TYR A 4 -15.64 -7.86 -1.44
N PHE A 5 -15.70 -9.00 -0.76
CA PHE A 5 -16.05 -9.06 0.67
C PHE A 5 -14.99 -8.36 1.53
N ILE A 6 -13.70 -8.59 1.25
CA ILE A 6 -12.59 -7.93 1.95
C ILE A 6 -12.68 -6.41 1.78
N ASN A 7 -12.94 -5.92 0.57
CA ASN A 7 -13.05 -4.49 0.29
C ASN A 7 -14.22 -3.86 1.06
N ASN A 8 -15.39 -4.48 1.05
CA ASN A 8 -16.56 -3.98 1.75
C ASN A 8 -16.38 -4.00 3.27
N TYR A 9 -15.85 -5.11 3.82
CA TYR A 9 -15.56 -5.24 5.23
C TYR A 9 -14.55 -4.18 5.70
N SER A 10 -13.44 -4.00 4.98
CA SER A 10 -12.42 -3.03 5.32
C SER A 10 -12.95 -1.59 5.27
N THR A 11 -13.78 -1.26 4.26
CA THR A 11 -14.41 0.06 4.18
C THR A 11 -15.37 0.29 5.35
N GLN A 12 -16.15 -0.72 5.75
CA GLN A 12 -17.05 -0.60 6.89
C GLN A 12 -16.26 -0.48 8.21
N ALA A 13 -15.16 -1.21 8.35
CA ALA A 13 -14.30 -1.10 9.52
C ALA A 13 -13.66 0.31 9.64
N MET A 14 -13.18 0.90 8.53
CA MET A 14 -12.73 2.29 8.53
C MET A 14 -13.84 3.25 8.96
N LYS A 15 -15.05 3.11 8.43
CA LYS A 15 -16.20 3.96 8.81
C LYS A 15 -16.52 3.89 10.28
N ASN A 16 -16.39 2.72 10.89
CA ASN A 16 -16.72 2.52 12.29
C ASN A 16 -15.64 3.04 13.26
N HIS A 17 -14.37 2.94 12.86
CA HIS A 17 -13.25 3.12 13.78
C HIS A 17 -12.36 4.34 13.49
N ASN A 18 -12.36 4.87 12.27
CA ASN A 18 -11.51 6.00 11.89
C ASN A 18 -12.22 7.35 12.06
N LYS A 19 -12.80 7.61 13.25
CA LYS A 19 -13.57 8.84 13.50
C LYS A 19 -12.68 10.05 13.82
N ASP A 20 -11.62 9.83 14.57
CA ASP A 20 -10.71 10.90 15.00
C ASP A 20 -9.41 10.92 14.20
N GLN A 21 -8.95 9.74 13.80
CA GLN A 21 -7.77 9.51 12.96
C GLN A 21 -7.85 8.12 12.32
N ALA A 22 -6.92 7.80 11.43
CA ALA A 22 -6.84 6.50 10.78
C ALA A 22 -6.22 5.44 11.71
N TRP A 23 -7.04 4.57 12.28
CA TRP A 23 -6.63 3.39 13.07
C TRP A 23 -6.67 2.11 12.25
N VAL A 24 -7.67 1.97 11.40
CA VAL A 24 -7.88 0.82 10.52
C VAL A 24 -7.42 1.16 9.11
N TYR A 25 -6.63 0.28 8.51
CA TYR A 25 -6.09 0.45 7.17
C TYR A 25 -6.67 -0.58 6.20
N LYS A 26 -7.10 -0.11 5.05
CA LYS A 26 -7.46 -0.94 3.91
C LYS A 26 -6.27 -1.10 2.98
N THR A 27 -5.98 -2.34 2.57
CA THR A 27 -4.89 -2.64 1.64
C THR A 27 -5.39 -2.68 0.21
N TYR A 28 -4.76 -1.90 -0.68
CA TYR A 28 -5.03 -1.86 -2.11
C TYR A 28 -3.90 -2.56 -2.86
N GLN A 29 -4.24 -3.60 -3.60
CA GLN A 29 -3.29 -4.39 -4.38
C GLN A 29 -3.20 -3.82 -5.80
N MET A 30 -2.22 -2.92 -6.05
CA MET A 30 -2.15 -2.09 -7.25
C MET A 30 -1.77 -2.86 -8.53
N TYR A 31 -1.44 -4.16 -8.44
CA TYR A 31 -1.31 -5.03 -9.62
C TYR A 31 -2.68 -5.42 -10.23
N ARG A 32 -3.79 -5.18 -9.50
CA ARG A 32 -5.14 -5.45 -9.98
C ARG A 32 -5.65 -4.30 -10.83
N LYS A 33 -6.35 -4.63 -11.90
CA LYS A 33 -6.92 -3.66 -12.85
C LYS A 33 -8.01 -2.77 -12.23
N ASP A 34 -8.72 -3.29 -11.21
CA ASP A 34 -9.81 -2.61 -10.51
C ASP A 34 -9.35 -1.79 -9.29
N SER A 35 -8.08 -1.91 -8.89
CA SER A 35 -7.62 -1.35 -7.61
C SER A 35 -7.61 0.17 -7.55
N PHE A 36 -7.29 0.85 -8.66
CA PHE A 36 -7.29 2.31 -8.71
C PHE A 36 -8.71 2.86 -8.63
N GLU A 37 -9.67 2.25 -9.33
CA GLU A 37 -11.09 2.60 -9.24
C GLU A 37 -11.63 2.40 -7.81
N ILE A 38 -11.29 1.28 -7.17
CA ILE A 38 -11.69 1.03 -5.77
C ILE A 38 -11.12 2.10 -4.84
N LEU A 39 -9.85 2.48 -5.02
CA LEU A 39 -9.20 3.54 -4.25
C LEU A 39 -9.93 4.88 -4.43
N THR A 40 -10.16 5.30 -5.64
CA THR A 40 -10.83 6.57 -5.93
C THR A 40 -12.27 6.60 -5.42
N ASN A 41 -13.00 5.50 -5.52
CA ASN A 41 -14.34 5.36 -4.98
C ASN A 41 -14.39 5.49 -3.44
N ASP A 42 -13.38 5.01 -2.72
CA ASP A 42 -13.31 5.19 -1.27
C ASP A 42 -13.07 6.65 -0.88
N PHE A 43 -12.27 7.39 -1.65
CA PHE A 43 -12.13 8.85 -1.48
C PHE A 43 -13.44 9.59 -1.75
N LEU A 44 -14.15 9.26 -2.84
CA LEU A 44 -15.43 9.87 -3.17
C LEU A 44 -16.50 9.60 -2.11
N ARG A 45 -16.57 8.37 -1.59
CA ARG A 45 -17.48 8.00 -0.50
C ARG A 45 -17.19 8.76 0.78
N ARG A 46 -15.92 8.97 1.13
CA ARG A 46 -15.54 9.79 2.26
C ARG A 46 -15.97 11.25 2.04
N HIS A 47 -15.70 11.83 0.87
CA HIS A 47 -16.09 13.21 0.56
C HIS A 47 -17.60 13.45 0.67
N SER A 48 -18.41 12.48 0.29
CA SER A 48 -19.87 12.62 0.36
C SER A 48 -20.43 12.62 1.78
N LYS A 49 -19.72 12.02 2.76
CA LYS A 49 -20.18 11.87 4.14
C LYS A 49 -19.30 12.56 5.17
N ASN A 50 -18.03 12.75 4.85
CA ASN A 50 -16.99 13.42 5.66
C ASN A 50 -16.96 13.01 7.15
N ASP A 51 -17.23 11.73 7.43
CA ASP A 51 -17.48 11.20 8.77
C ASP A 51 -16.40 10.22 9.26
N TYR A 52 -15.34 9.99 8.47
CA TYR A 52 -14.23 9.13 8.84
C TYR A 52 -12.95 9.46 8.04
N TYR A 53 -11.79 9.06 8.58
CA TYR A 53 -10.50 9.22 7.93
C TYR A 53 -10.05 7.94 7.23
N LEU A 54 -9.28 8.11 6.14
CA LEU A 54 -8.78 6.99 5.36
C LEU A 54 -7.45 6.47 5.91
N GLY A 55 -7.42 5.19 6.25
CA GLY A 55 -6.20 4.41 6.46
C GLY A 55 -5.93 3.58 5.22
N ILE A 56 -4.89 3.92 4.47
CA ILE A 56 -4.59 3.31 3.17
C ILE A 56 -3.22 2.65 3.20
N LYS A 57 -3.16 1.38 2.78
CA LYS A 57 -1.91 0.69 2.52
C LYS A 57 -1.84 0.33 1.05
N LEU A 58 -0.87 0.91 0.33
CA LEU A 58 -0.61 0.57 -1.06
C LEU A 58 0.45 -0.53 -1.15
N VAL A 59 0.10 -1.62 -1.83
CA VAL A 59 1.02 -2.71 -2.16
C VAL A 59 0.96 -3.01 -3.65
N ARG A 60 2.01 -3.57 -4.23
CA ARG A 60 1.93 -4.04 -5.62
C ARG A 60 1.02 -5.24 -5.74
N GLY A 61 1.17 -6.22 -4.88
CA GLY A 61 0.30 -7.39 -4.77
C GLY A 61 1.00 -8.58 -4.12
N ALA A 62 0.21 -9.48 -3.55
CA ALA A 62 0.73 -10.59 -2.75
C ALA A 62 0.31 -11.98 -3.23
N TYR A 63 -0.69 -12.08 -4.12
CA TYR A 63 -1.31 -13.36 -4.52
C TYR A 63 -1.26 -13.58 -6.03
N LEU A 64 -0.11 -13.29 -6.64
CA LEU A 64 0.11 -13.24 -8.09
C LEU A 64 -0.34 -14.51 -8.81
N ASN A 65 -0.03 -15.69 -8.25
CA ASN A 65 -0.36 -16.98 -8.85
C ASN A 65 -1.88 -17.27 -8.87
N GLU A 66 -2.60 -16.85 -7.83
CA GLU A 66 -4.04 -17.06 -7.74
C GLU A 66 -4.79 -16.03 -8.60
N ASP A 67 -4.47 -14.76 -8.46
CA ASP A 67 -5.17 -13.69 -9.17
C ASP A 67 -4.91 -13.72 -10.69
N ARG A 68 -3.75 -14.25 -11.13
CA ARG A 68 -3.45 -14.46 -12.56
C ARG A 68 -4.42 -15.41 -13.24
N LYS A 69 -4.87 -16.45 -12.54
CA LYS A 69 -5.86 -17.43 -13.06
C LYS A 69 -7.19 -16.77 -13.41
N HIS A 70 -7.51 -15.67 -12.77
CA HIS A 70 -8.78 -14.94 -12.94
C HIS A 70 -8.68 -13.73 -13.90
N ASN A 71 -7.51 -13.50 -14.52
CA ASN A 71 -7.26 -12.38 -15.44
C ASN A 71 -7.58 -10.98 -14.86
N VAL A 72 -7.53 -10.84 -13.53
CA VAL A 72 -7.85 -9.60 -12.81
C VAL A 72 -6.65 -8.68 -12.59
N ILE A 73 -5.44 -9.15 -12.94
CA ILE A 73 -4.19 -8.42 -12.75
C ILE A 73 -3.62 -7.92 -14.08
N TYR A 74 -2.76 -6.91 -14.00
CA TYR A 74 -1.96 -6.46 -15.13
C TYR A 74 -1.02 -7.56 -15.62
N LYS A 75 -0.70 -7.53 -16.91
CA LYS A 75 0.16 -8.56 -17.51
C LYS A 75 1.64 -8.31 -17.24
N THR A 76 2.04 -7.05 -17.13
CA THR A 76 3.44 -6.64 -17.02
C THR A 76 3.72 -5.93 -15.69
N LYS A 77 5.00 -5.97 -15.29
CA LYS A 77 5.50 -5.19 -14.15
C LYS A 77 5.35 -3.68 -14.38
N VAL A 78 5.57 -3.23 -15.62
CA VAL A 78 5.48 -1.80 -15.99
C VAL A 78 4.06 -1.25 -15.76
N GLU A 79 3.03 -1.98 -16.18
CA GLU A 79 1.63 -1.60 -15.94
C GLU A 79 1.32 -1.55 -14.43
N THR A 80 1.82 -2.52 -13.67
CA THR A 80 1.67 -2.55 -12.21
C THR A 80 2.37 -1.36 -11.55
N ASP A 81 3.60 -1.06 -11.97
CA ASP A 81 4.38 0.07 -11.45
C ASP A 81 3.69 1.41 -11.77
N TYR A 82 3.15 1.53 -12.98
CA TYR A 82 2.39 2.71 -13.39
C TYR A 82 1.14 2.90 -12.49
N ASN A 83 0.32 1.86 -12.34
CA ASN A 83 -0.89 1.91 -11.52
C ASN A 83 -0.56 2.17 -10.03
N TYR A 84 0.52 1.58 -9.50
CA TYR A 84 1.00 1.87 -8.15
C TYR A 84 1.36 3.35 -7.98
N ASN A 85 2.12 3.90 -8.91
CA ASN A 85 2.56 5.29 -8.88
C ASN A 85 1.42 6.29 -9.12
N GLN A 86 0.38 5.93 -9.89
CA GLN A 86 -0.87 6.69 -9.96
C GLN A 86 -1.58 6.71 -8.59
N GLY A 87 -1.64 5.56 -7.89
CA GLY A 87 -2.19 5.50 -6.55
C GLY A 87 -1.43 6.40 -5.57
N VAL A 88 -0.09 6.38 -5.60
CA VAL A 88 0.76 7.26 -4.78
C VAL A 88 0.45 8.73 -5.05
N GLU A 89 0.36 9.12 -6.30
CA GLU A 89 0.05 10.50 -6.70
C GLU A 89 -1.36 10.91 -6.25
N TYR A 90 -2.34 10.04 -6.47
CA TYR A 90 -3.72 10.31 -6.11
C TYR A 90 -3.91 10.52 -4.60
N VAL A 91 -3.33 9.65 -3.77
CA VAL A 91 -3.41 9.79 -2.31
C VAL A 91 -2.67 11.05 -1.84
N SER A 92 -1.56 11.41 -2.48
CA SER A 92 -0.78 12.60 -2.12
C SER A 92 -1.50 13.91 -2.42
N ILE A 93 -2.41 13.93 -3.39
CA ILE A 93 -3.15 15.15 -3.78
C ILE A 93 -4.47 15.28 -3.00
N ASN A 94 -5.13 14.15 -2.71
CA ASN A 94 -6.50 14.14 -2.21
C ASN A 94 -6.61 13.81 -0.70
N SER A 95 -5.49 13.68 0.01
CA SER A 95 -5.51 13.35 1.44
C SER A 95 -5.94 14.52 2.31
N LEU A 96 -6.62 14.20 3.42
CA LEU A 96 -6.81 15.10 4.54
C LEU A 96 -5.67 14.92 5.55
N GLU A 97 -5.48 15.89 6.43
CA GLU A 97 -4.40 15.90 7.41
C GLU A 97 -4.37 14.65 8.31
N LYS A 98 -5.52 14.14 8.69
CA LYS A 98 -5.64 12.96 9.57
C LYS A 98 -5.80 11.62 8.84
N ASP A 99 -5.83 11.61 7.51
CA ASP A 99 -5.67 10.39 6.73
C ASP A 99 -4.25 9.85 6.93
N GLN A 100 -4.05 8.55 6.83
CA GLN A 100 -2.74 7.93 6.98
C GLN A 100 -2.47 6.96 5.84
N PHE A 101 -1.27 7.04 5.27
CA PHE A 101 -0.87 6.20 4.14
C PHE A 101 0.39 5.40 4.47
N ILE A 102 0.36 4.12 4.14
CA ILE A 102 1.51 3.23 4.20
C ILE A 102 1.87 2.80 2.79
N LEU A 103 3.03 3.24 2.31
CA LEU A 103 3.58 2.80 1.04
C LEU A 103 4.45 1.57 1.28
N ALA A 104 3.88 0.38 1.02
CA ALA A 104 4.57 -0.89 1.22
C ALA A 104 5.30 -1.29 -0.07
N THR A 105 6.56 -0.87 -0.18
CA THR A 105 7.36 -1.07 -1.39
C THR A 105 8.87 -1.07 -1.12
N HIS A 106 9.61 -1.84 -1.92
CA HIS A 106 11.07 -1.82 -2.05
C HIS A 106 11.53 -1.03 -3.29
N ASN A 107 10.61 -0.49 -4.09
CA ASN A 107 10.92 0.20 -5.33
C ASN A 107 11.36 1.63 -5.03
N LYS A 108 12.66 1.91 -5.30
CA LYS A 108 13.30 3.19 -5.04
C LYS A 108 12.60 4.34 -5.76
N TYR A 109 12.25 4.16 -7.04
CA TYR A 109 11.56 5.21 -7.82
C TYR A 109 10.21 5.61 -7.21
N SER A 110 9.41 4.64 -6.74
CA SER A 110 8.12 4.94 -6.11
C SER A 110 8.29 5.69 -4.78
N ILE A 111 9.36 5.41 -4.04
CA ILE A 111 9.70 6.11 -2.80
C ILE A 111 10.15 7.54 -3.11
N GLU A 112 11.07 7.74 -4.05
CA GLU A 112 11.54 9.06 -4.47
C GLU A 112 10.39 9.92 -5.00
N LYS A 113 9.50 9.35 -5.82
CA LYS A 113 8.28 10.03 -6.27
C LYS A 113 7.40 10.47 -5.10
N SER A 114 7.22 9.61 -4.10
CA SER A 114 6.38 9.94 -2.93
C SER A 114 7.01 11.01 -2.04
N LEU A 115 8.33 11.00 -1.87
CA LEU A 115 9.05 12.05 -1.14
C LEU A 115 8.91 13.41 -1.83
N TYR A 116 9.10 13.46 -3.14
CA TYR A 116 8.87 14.67 -3.93
C TYR A 116 7.43 15.21 -3.78
N LEU A 117 6.43 14.31 -3.88
CA LEU A 117 5.02 14.70 -3.73
C LEU A 117 4.69 15.15 -2.30
N LYS A 118 5.30 14.52 -1.30
CA LYS A 118 5.16 14.88 0.11
C LYS A 118 5.65 16.30 0.37
N GLU A 119 6.81 16.65 -0.14
CA GLU A 119 7.37 17.99 -0.05
C GLU A 119 6.53 19.01 -0.81
N LYS A 120 6.22 18.72 -2.09
CA LYS A 120 5.44 19.61 -2.97
C LYS A 120 4.06 19.93 -2.40
N ASN A 121 3.36 18.94 -1.86
CA ASN A 121 1.99 19.08 -1.35
C ASN A 121 1.94 19.37 0.16
N LYS A 122 3.09 19.48 0.83
CA LYS A 122 3.23 19.74 2.28
C LYS A 122 2.43 18.73 3.13
N ILE A 123 2.47 17.46 2.76
CA ILE A 123 1.77 16.39 3.47
C ILE A 123 2.74 15.60 4.37
N ASN A 124 2.29 15.22 5.57
CA ASN A 124 3.12 14.53 6.58
C ASN A 124 2.60 13.14 6.96
N ASN A 125 1.53 12.68 6.34
CA ASN A 125 0.80 11.48 6.70
C ASN A 125 1.18 10.24 5.87
N ILE A 126 2.35 10.24 5.23
CA ILE A 126 2.91 9.10 4.49
C ILE A 126 3.99 8.43 5.33
N SER A 127 3.85 7.11 5.50
CA SER A 127 4.83 6.21 6.10
C SER A 127 5.26 5.15 5.08
N TYR A 128 6.41 4.55 5.29
CA TYR A 128 6.97 3.52 4.42
C TYR A 128 6.99 2.17 5.12
N SER A 129 6.77 1.09 4.38
CA SER A 129 6.84 -0.26 4.94
C SER A 129 7.61 -1.19 4.02
N GLN A 130 8.52 -1.96 4.60
CA GLN A 130 9.37 -2.90 3.89
C GLN A 130 9.47 -4.22 4.68
N LEU A 131 9.83 -5.31 4.00
CA LEU A 131 10.07 -6.58 4.67
C LEU A 131 11.38 -6.50 5.48
N LEU A 132 11.39 -7.09 6.66
CA LEU A 132 12.59 -7.21 7.46
C LEU A 132 13.65 -8.01 6.69
N GLY A 133 14.91 -7.54 6.71
CA GLY A 133 16.03 -8.13 5.98
C GLY A 133 16.05 -7.81 4.48
N MET A 134 15.20 -6.88 4.01
CA MET A 134 15.19 -6.44 2.61
C MET A 134 15.30 -4.92 2.51
N SER A 135 16.12 -4.45 1.55
CA SER A 135 16.31 -3.02 1.25
C SER A 135 16.70 -2.18 2.49
N ASP A 136 17.60 -2.69 3.33
CA ASP A 136 17.95 -2.03 4.59
C ASP A 136 18.63 -0.67 4.37
N ASN A 137 19.46 -0.54 3.32
CA ASN A 137 20.05 0.74 2.92
C ASN A 137 18.97 1.80 2.59
N LEU A 138 17.91 1.39 1.89
CA LEU A 138 16.79 2.28 1.56
C LEU A 138 16.00 2.67 2.82
N SER A 139 15.83 1.73 3.75
CA SER A 139 15.20 2.00 5.04
C SER A 139 16.01 3.00 5.87
N SER A 140 17.33 2.81 5.96
CA SER A 140 18.23 3.71 6.69
C SER A 140 18.21 5.11 6.11
N SER A 141 18.30 5.24 4.77
CA SER A 141 18.21 6.52 4.09
C SER A 141 16.87 7.24 4.33
N LEU A 142 15.75 6.52 4.43
CA LEU A 142 14.46 7.11 4.78
C LEU A 142 14.42 7.61 6.23
N VAL A 143 14.99 6.86 7.18
CA VAL A 143 15.07 7.26 8.58
C VAL A 143 15.97 8.50 8.75
N GLU A 144 17.11 8.56 8.06
CA GLU A 144 17.99 9.74 8.02
C GLU A 144 17.27 11.00 7.51
N GLN A 145 16.29 10.83 6.61
CA GLN A 145 15.42 11.89 6.11
C GLN A 145 14.19 12.14 7.01
N ASN A 146 14.20 11.67 8.27
CA ASN A 146 13.10 11.80 9.23
C ASN A 146 11.76 11.22 8.74
N GLN A 147 11.82 10.15 7.92
CA GLN A 147 10.61 9.46 7.49
C GLN A 147 10.26 8.31 8.44
N THR A 148 8.97 8.08 8.65
CA THR A 148 8.48 6.93 9.41
C THR A 148 8.59 5.65 8.57
N VAL A 149 9.35 4.67 9.06
CA VAL A 149 9.57 3.40 8.37
C VAL A 149 9.17 2.23 9.26
N TYR A 150 8.36 1.33 8.73
CA TYR A 150 7.99 0.08 9.37
C TYR A 150 8.69 -1.10 8.71
N LYS A 151 9.20 -2.02 9.51
CA LYS A 151 9.69 -3.32 9.03
C LYS A 151 8.63 -4.39 9.30
N TYR A 152 8.09 -4.97 8.23
CA TYR A 152 7.16 -6.09 8.36
C TYR A 152 7.91 -7.38 8.68
N LEU A 153 7.65 -7.93 9.85
CA LEU A 153 8.19 -9.19 10.32
C LEU A 153 7.11 -10.27 10.25
N PRO A 154 7.17 -11.20 9.28
CA PRO A 154 6.32 -12.38 9.30
C PRO A 154 6.74 -13.27 10.47
N PHE A 155 5.80 -13.61 11.32
CA PHE A 155 6.04 -14.51 12.44
C PHE A 155 4.97 -15.61 12.46
N GLY A 156 5.26 -16.70 13.15
CA GLY A 156 4.35 -17.85 13.29
C GLY A 156 5.06 -19.17 13.11
N ASN A 157 4.27 -20.20 12.87
CA ASN A 157 4.76 -21.54 12.63
C ASN A 157 5.63 -21.59 11.36
N LEU A 158 6.75 -22.28 11.40
CA LEU A 158 7.67 -22.44 10.26
C LEU A 158 7.00 -23.03 9.02
N ARG A 159 6.00 -23.89 9.21
CA ARG A 159 5.23 -24.48 8.12
C ARG A 159 4.51 -23.43 7.29
N ASP A 160 4.05 -22.35 7.91
CA ASP A 160 3.25 -21.30 7.26
C ASP A 160 4.14 -20.12 6.84
N SER A 161 5.11 -19.74 7.67
CA SER A 161 5.99 -18.59 7.42
C SER A 161 7.06 -18.87 6.36
N LYS A 162 7.61 -20.09 6.28
CA LYS A 162 8.63 -20.45 5.29
C LYS A 162 8.15 -20.32 3.84
N PRO A 163 7.00 -20.89 3.43
CA PRO A 163 6.49 -20.69 2.07
C PRO A 163 6.17 -19.24 1.74
N TYR A 164 5.72 -18.45 2.71
CA TYR A 164 5.49 -17.02 2.55
C TYR A 164 6.79 -16.29 2.25
N LEU A 165 7.82 -16.46 3.07
CA LEU A 165 9.14 -15.81 2.91
C LEU A 165 9.82 -16.22 1.60
N THR A 166 9.74 -17.51 1.25
CA THR A 166 10.32 -18.02 0.00
C THR A 166 9.68 -17.34 -1.23
N ARG A 167 8.35 -17.20 -1.25
CA ARG A 167 7.68 -16.46 -2.34
C ARG A 167 8.13 -15.01 -2.41
N ARG A 168 8.23 -14.32 -1.27
CA ARG A 168 8.70 -12.92 -1.22
C ARG A 168 10.15 -12.79 -1.70
N LEU A 169 11.00 -13.74 -1.35
CA LEU A 169 12.39 -13.76 -1.81
C LEU A 169 12.46 -13.86 -3.34
N TYR A 170 11.74 -14.80 -3.94
CA TYR A 170 11.71 -14.96 -5.40
C TYR A 170 11.13 -13.74 -6.12
N GLU A 171 10.05 -13.16 -5.60
CA GLU A 171 9.42 -11.98 -6.21
C GLU A 171 10.29 -10.72 -6.14
N ASN A 172 11.19 -10.64 -5.19
CA ASN A 172 12.05 -9.48 -4.95
C ASN A 172 13.52 -9.76 -5.25
N TYR A 173 13.88 -10.93 -5.81
CA TYR A 173 15.27 -11.32 -6.06
C TYR A 173 16.08 -10.26 -6.83
N ALA A 174 15.46 -9.54 -7.75
CA ALA A 174 16.10 -8.46 -8.50
C ALA A 174 16.38 -7.18 -7.68
N ILE A 175 15.96 -7.15 -6.40
CA ILE A 175 16.11 -6.00 -5.49
C ILE A 175 17.16 -6.30 -4.40
N LEU A 176 17.53 -7.57 -4.25
CA LEU A 176 18.62 -8.03 -3.36
C LEU A 176 19.96 -7.86 -4.04
#